data_a62dfb6362e71b81dadde17c9d7465f7
#
_entry.id   a62dfb6362e71b81dadde17c9d7465f7
#
_cell.length_a   1.000
_cell.length_b   1.000
_cell.length_c   1.000
_cell.angle_alpha   90.00
_cell.angle_beta   90.00
_cell.angle_gamma   90.00
#
_symmetry.space_group_name_H-M   'P 1'
#
loop_
_entity.id
_entity.type
_entity.pdbx_description
1 polymer ?
#
loop_
_entity_poly.entity_id
_entity_poly.type
_entity_poly.pdbx_seq_one_letter_code
_entity_poly.pdbx_strand_id
1 'polypeptide(L)'
;MKIIIHDSKNLKTSSNDIVLTESKYHCIGCFKCWFKTPLECCQSDEVKDLGKLFLSCDELIIISKCTCGSYSSKVKKILERSLSYVEPYFEMRSKNIHHKIRRKNKLTMSVYFYGNITERSKQIAKKLIYNNAINYNATIEKIDFFNNIREIEKII
;
A
#
# COMPACT_ATOMS: atom_id res chain seq x y z
N MET A 1 -3.73 -11.05 -9.98
CA MET A 1 -4.54 -9.80 -9.87
C MET A 1 -3.61 -8.66 -9.47
N LYS A 2 -3.72 -7.51 -10.16
CA LYS A 2 -2.91 -6.31 -9.91
C LYS A 2 -3.76 -5.22 -9.24
N ILE A 3 -3.20 -4.59 -8.20
CA ILE A 3 -3.79 -3.44 -7.52
C ILE A 3 -2.87 -2.24 -7.69
N ILE A 4 -3.43 -1.11 -8.08
CA ILE A 4 -2.73 0.17 -8.21
C ILE A 4 -3.34 1.15 -7.21
N ILE A 5 -2.52 1.70 -6.31
CA ILE A 5 -2.91 2.74 -5.35
C ILE A 5 -2.18 4.02 -5.74
N HIS A 6 -2.91 5.10 -6.05
CA HIS A 6 -2.27 6.35 -6.44
C HIS A 6 -3.06 7.60 -6.02
N ASP A 7 -2.39 8.75 -5.99
CA ASP A 7 -2.97 10.05 -5.64
C ASP A 7 -3.09 11.03 -6.83
N SER A 8 -2.76 10.59 -8.06
CA SER A 8 -2.89 11.39 -9.27
C SER A 8 -4.33 11.41 -9.76
N LYS A 9 -4.77 12.56 -10.30
CA LYS A 9 -6.12 12.70 -10.88
C LYS A 9 -6.25 12.10 -12.29
N ASN A 10 -5.15 11.98 -13.02
CA ASN A 10 -5.17 11.74 -14.47
C ASN A 10 -4.36 10.51 -14.91
N LEU A 11 -3.92 9.66 -13.97
CA LEU A 11 -3.17 8.47 -14.33
C LEU A 11 -4.05 7.50 -15.13
N LYS A 12 -3.61 7.12 -16.33
CA LYS A 12 -4.27 6.10 -17.14
C LYS A 12 -3.74 4.73 -16.70
N THR A 13 -4.64 3.82 -16.42
CA THR A 13 -4.37 2.43 -16.02
C THR A 13 -5.12 1.47 -16.93
N SER A 14 -4.75 0.20 -16.94
CA SER A 14 -5.47 -0.82 -17.68
C SER A 14 -6.87 -1.04 -17.09
N SER A 15 -7.85 -1.37 -17.94
CA SER A 15 -9.22 -1.71 -17.52
C SER A 15 -9.30 -2.96 -16.64
N ASN A 16 -8.24 -3.79 -16.62
CA ASN A 16 -8.18 -5.02 -15.84
C ASN A 16 -7.57 -4.81 -14.45
N ASP A 17 -7.07 -3.61 -14.15
CA ASP A 17 -6.45 -3.29 -12.87
C ASP A 17 -7.49 -2.81 -11.85
N ILE A 18 -7.30 -3.18 -10.59
CA ILE A 18 -8.06 -2.58 -9.49
C ILE A 18 -7.33 -1.31 -9.07
N VAL A 19 -7.98 -0.17 -9.26
CA VAL A 19 -7.38 1.15 -9.03
C VAL A 19 -8.06 1.83 -7.85
N LEU A 20 -7.27 2.25 -6.87
CA LEU A 20 -7.71 2.96 -5.66
C LEU A 20 -7.02 4.32 -5.59
N THR A 21 -7.79 5.39 -5.65
CA THR A 21 -7.26 6.77 -5.69
C THR A 21 -7.56 7.58 -4.44
N GLU A 22 -8.57 7.18 -3.70
CA GLU A 22 -8.96 7.87 -2.47
C GLU A 22 -9.70 6.91 -1.54
N SER A 23 -9.86 7.34 -0.31
CA SER A 23 -10.71 6.71 0.70
C SER A 23 -11.52 7.81 1.37
N LYS A 24 -12.83 7.64 1.46
CA LYS A 24 -13.71 8.58 2.16
C LYS A 24 -13.35 8.69 3.63
N TYR A 25 -13.01 7.57 4.24
CA TYR A 25 -12.73 7.47 5.67
C TYR A 25 -11.27 7.06 5.93
N HIS A 26 -10.72 7.46 7.06
CA HIS A 26 -9.45 6.97 7.60
C HIS A 26 -9.68 5.82 8.58
N CYS A 27 -8.67 5.04 8.89
CA CYS A 27 -8.75 4.00 9.90
C CYS A 27 -8.95 4.62 11.29
N ILE A 28 -10.00 4.22 12.00
CA ILE A 28 -10.33 4.69 13.37
C ILE A 28 -9.81 3.76 14.46
N GLY A 29 -9.05 2.73 14.11
CA GLY A 29 -8.48 1.78 15.08
C GLY A 29 -9.50 0.96 15.86
N CYS A 30 -10.68 0.72 15.30
CA CYS A 30 -11.75 -0.03 16.01
C CYS A 30 -11.55 -1.55 16.04
N PHE A 31 -10.59 -2.07 15.28
CA PHE A 31 -10.23 -3.49 15.15
C PHE A 31 -11.38 -4.46 14.77
N LYS A 32 -12.55 -3.95 14.37
CA LYS A 32 -13.66 -4.81 13.94
C LYS A 32 -13.28 -5.72 12.77
N CYS A 33 -12.44 -5.24 11.87
CA CYS A 33 -11.88 -6.00 10.74
C CYS A 33 -10.99 -7.20 11.13
N TRP A 34 -10.65 -7.34 12.39
CA TRP A 34 -9.96 -8.52 12.92
C TRP A 34 -10.90 -9.50 13.61
N PHE A 35 -11.93 -8.98 14.34
CA PHE A 35 -12.71 -9.81 15.24
C PHE A 35 -14.17 -9.99 14.81
N LYS A 36 -14.83 -8.95 14.25
CA LYS A 36 -16.25 -9.02 13.89
C LYS A 36 -16.47 -9.36 12.42
N THR A 37 -15.75 -8.67 11.54
CA THR A 37 -15.84 -8.83 10.07
C THR A 37 -14.46 -9.02 9.49
N PRO A 38 -13.83 -10.19 9.68
CA PRO A 38 -12.47 -10.43 9.20
C PRO A 38 -12.32 -10.04 7.72
N LEU A 39 -11.24 -9.31 7.41
CA LEU A 39 -10.91 -8.80 6.08
C LEU A 39 -11.77 -7.64 5.56
N GLU A 40 -12.80 -7.22 6.31
CA GLU A 40 -13.64 -6.08 5.94
C GLU A 40 -13.53 -4.94 6.95
N CYS A 41 -13.37 -3.72 6.45
CA CYS A 41 -13.48 -2.53 7.29
C CYS A 41 -14.95 -2.24 7.63
N CYS A 42 -15.22 -1.77 8.86
CA CYS A 42 -16.58 -1.38 9.27
C CYS A 42 -17.07 -0.10 8.56
N GLN A 43 -16.18 0.66 7.95
CA GLN A 43 -16.51 1.86 7.20
C GLN A 43 -16.77 1.52 5.74
N SER A 44 -17.95 1.88 5.22
CA SER A 44 -18.41 1.51 3.89
C SER A 44 -18.05 2.58 2.87
N ASP A 45 -16.99 2.30 2.10
CA ASP A 45 -16.52 3.06 0.95
C ASP A 45 -15.72 2.14 0.02
N GLU A 46 -15.05 2.70 -0.97
CA GLU A 46 -14.33 1.98 -2.04
C GLU A 46 -13.22 1.06 -1.52
N VAL A 47 -12.68 1.34 -0.33
CA VAL A 47 -11.60 0.56 0.28
C VAL A 47 -12.05 -0.36 1.42
N LYS A 48 -13.36 -0.56 1.58
CA LYS A 48 -13.94 -1.43 2.62
C LYS A 48 -13.33 -2.84 2.59
N ASP A 49 -13.18 -3.41 1.40
CA ASP A 49 -12.71 -4.78 1.18
C ASP A 49 -11.20 -4.90 0.91
N LEU A 50 -10.40 -3.88 1.24
CA LEU A 50 -8.98 -3.83 0.92
C LEU A 50 -8.20 -5.04 1.48
N GLY A 51 -8.58 -5.56 2.64
CA GLY A 51 -7.99 -6.77 3.20
C GLY A 51 -8.19 -8.00 2.32
N LYS A 52 -9.38 -8.18 1.75
CA LYS A 52 -9.71 -9.25 0.80
C LYS A 52 -8.94 -9.07 -0.51
N LEU A 53 -8.91 -7.84 -1.02
CA LEU A 53 -8.19 -7.50 -2.24
C LEU A 53 -6.69 -7.83 -2.11
N PHE A 54 -6.06 -7.48 -1.00
CA PHE A 54 -4.65 -7.78 -0.76
C PHE A 54 -4.37 -9.29 -0.67
N LEU A 55 -5.31 -10.08 -0.16
CA LEU A 55 -5.15 -11.55 -0.14
C LEU A 55 -5.07 -12.16 -1.54
N SER A 56 -5.81 -11.59 -2.49
CA SER A 56 -5.88 -12.07 -3.88
C SER A 56 -4.92 -11.34 -4.82
N CYS A 57 -4.23 -10.31 -4.32
CA CYS A 57 -3.33 -9.47 -5.12
C CYS A 57 -1.98 -10.16 -5.33
N ASP A 58 -1.49 -10.24 -6.55
CA ASP A 58 -0.16 -10.75 -6.86
C ASP A 58 0.85 -9.61 -7.02
N GLU A 59 0.38 -8.46 -7.50
CA GLU A 59 1.19 -7.29 -7.77
C GLU A 59 0.52 -6.04 -7.18
N LEU A 60 1.22 -5.37 -6.26
CA LEU A 60 0.82 -4.09 -5.68
C LEU A 60 1.71 -2.98 -6.22
N ILE A 61 1.12 -2.03 -6.91
CA ILE A 61 1.80 -0.82 -7.37
C ILE A 61 1.30 0.37 -6.55
N ILE A 62 2.23 1.10 -5.95
CA ILE A 62 1.92 2.32 -5.20
C ILE A 62 2.60 3.50 -5.89
N ILE A 63 1.80 4.50 -6.27
CA ILE A 63 2.28 5.73 -6.91
C ILE A 63 1.85 6.91 -6.06
N SER A 64 2.80 7.64 -5.54
CA SER A 64 2.51 8.68 -4.56
C SER A 64 3.40 9.90 -4.71
N LYS A 65 2.82 11.08 -4.54
CA LYS A 65 3.64 12.26 -4.25
C LYS A 65 4.44 11.99 -2.98
N CYS A 66 5.75 12.24 -3.07
CA CYS A 66 6.63 12.10 -1.91
C CYS A 66 6.42 13.27 -0.94
N THR A 67 6.03 12.96 0.28
CA THR A 67 5.83 13.97 1.34
C THR A 67 6.74 13.64 2.52
N CYS A 68 7.81 14.41 2.68
CA CYS A 68 8.81 14.20 3.76
C CYS A 68 9.37 12.76 3.81
N GLY A 69 9.60 12.14 2.66
CA GLY A 69 10.07 10.76 2.58
C GLY A 69 8.99 9.69 2.86
N SER A 70 7.73 10.06 2.71
CA SER A 70 6.61 9.14 2.90
C SER A 70 5.56 9.32 1.80
N TYR A 71 4.56 8.46 1.80
CA TYR A 71 3.39 8.60 0.93
C TYR A 71 2.61 9.88 1.22
N SER A 72 1.86 10.36 0.25
CA SER A 72 0.87 11.42 0.45
C SER A 72 -0.23 10.99 1.44
N SER A 73 -0.95 11.96 1.99
CA SER A 73 -2.07 11.70 2.91
C SER A 73 -3.16 10.83 2.29
N LYS A 74 -3.42 10.98 0.98
CA LYS A 74 -4.41 10.16 0.26
C LYS A 74 -4.00 8.69 0.22
N VAL A 75 -2.78 8.41 -0.20
CA VAL A 75 -2.25 7.04 -0.26
C VAL A 75 -2.16 6.42 1.14
N LYS A 76 -1.69 7.16 2.14
CA LYS A 76 -1.67 6.69 3.53
C LYS A 76 -3.04 6.27 4.03
N LYS A 77 -4.06 7.09 3.78
CA LYS A 77 -5.45 6.85 4.18
C LYS A 77 -6.00 5.51 3.64
N ILE A 78 -5.62 5.17 2.40
CA ILE A 78 -5.94 3.87 1.82
C ILE A 78 -5.15 2.76 2.52
N LEU A 79 -3.82 2.89 2.61
CA LEU A 79 -2.96 1.86 3.17
C LEU A 79 -3.24 1.55 4.65
N GLU A 80 -3.61 2.54 5.46
CA GLU A 80 -4.01 2.33 6.86
C GLU A 80 -5.19 1.37 7.00
N ARG A 81 -6.05 1.28 6.01
CA ARG A 81 -7.21 0.40 6.01
C ARG A 81 -6.93 -1.02 5.52
N SER A 82 -5.69 -1.30 5.12
CA SER A 82 -5.24 -2.66 4.80
C SER A 82 -4.96 -3.52 6.05
N LEU A 83 -5.13 -2.98 7.26
CA LEU A 83 -4.81 -3.67 8.52
C LEU A 83 -5.44 -5.07 8.64
N SER A 84 -6.62 -5.28 8.07
CA SER A 84 -7.30 -6.57 8.06
C SER A 84 -6.60 -7.65 7.22
N TYR A 85 -5.64 -7.27 6.38
CA TYR A 85 -4.82 -8.20 5.59
C TYR A 85 -3.94 -9.09 6.46
N VAL A 86 -3.53 -8.62 7.63
CA VAL A 86 -2.80 -9.39 8.65
C VAL A 86 -3.71 -9.86 9.77
N GLU A 87 -3.27 -10.84 10.55
CA GLU A 87 -3.97 -11.32 11.73
C GLU A 87 -3.65 -10.48 12.97
N PRO A 88 -4.51 -10.49 14.00
CA PRO A 88 -4.22 -9.83 15.27
C PRO A 88 -3.10 -10.50 16.07
N TYR A 89 -2.72 -11.71 15.70
CA TYR A 89 -1.67 -12.49 16.34
C TYR A 89 -0.28 -12.10 15.86
N PHE A 90 0.75 -12.41 16.63
CA PHE A 90 2.13 -12.08 16.34
C PHE A 90 2.94 -13.31 15.96
N GLU A 91 3.97 -13.09 15.16
CA GLU A 91 5.01 -14.06 14.81
C GLU A 91 6.38 -13.38 14.71
N MET A 92 7.44 -14.16 14.89
CA MET A 92 8.81 -13.68 14.64
C MET A 92 9.12 -13.75 13.14
N ARG A 93 9.52 -12.62 12.56
CA ARG A 93 9.91 -12.51 11.16
C ARG A 93 11.09 -11.54 11.03
N SER A 94 12.15 -11.95 10.34
CA SER A 94 13.36 -11.11 10.17
C SER A 94 13.91 -10.57 11.49
N LYS A 95 13.91 -11.39 12.57
CA LYS A 95 14.36 -11.05 13.92
C LYS A 95 13.51 -10.00 14.66
N ASN A 96 12.35 -9.65 14.14
CA ASN A 96 11.41 -8.71 14.74
C ASN A 96 10.03 -9.35 14.92
N ILE A 97 9.24 -8.79 15.82
CA ILE A 97 7.84 -9.20 16.03
C ILE A 97 6.97 -8.47 15.00
N HIS A 98 6.18 -9.23 14.24
CA HIS A 98 5.24 -8.74 13.26
C HIS A 98 3.89 -9.40 13.46
N HIS A 99 2.85 -8.79 12.93
CA HIS A 99 1.55 -9.44 12.79
C HIS A 99 1.65 -10.64 11.88
N LYS A 100 0.98 -11.73 12.24
CA LYS A 100 0.92 -12.94 11.43
C LYS A 100 0.26 -12.68 10.09
N ILE A 101 0.81 -13.27 9.04
CA ILE A 101 0.32 -13.08 7.67
C ILE A 101 -0.75 -14.11 7.36
N ARG A 102 -1.89 -13.66 6.81
CA ARG A 102 -2.95 -14.55 6.33
C ARG A 102 -2.59 -15.23 5.01
N ARG A 103 -1.78 -14.57 4.19
CA ARG A 103 -1.39 -15.05 2.87
C ARG A 103 -0.15 -15.94 2.93
N LYS A 104 -0.17 -17.07 2.19
CA LYS A 104 1.00 -17.99 2.10
C LYS A 104 2.05 -17.47 1.08
N ASN A 105 1.61 -17.03 -0.09
CA ASN A 105 2.49 -16.56 -1.15
C ASN A 105 2.92 -15.11 -0.94
N LYS A 106 4.12 -14.76 -1.38
CA LYS A 106 4.59 -13.37 -1.34
C LYS A 106 3.88 -12.53 -2.39
N LEU A 107 3.60 -11.30 -2.01
CA LEU A 107 3.11 -10.24 -2.87
C LEU A 107 4.32 -9.56 -3.55
N THR A 108 4.22 -9.23 -4.83
CA THR A 108 5.20 -8.35 -5.50
C THR A 108 4.81 -6.90 -5.29
N MET A 109 5.75 -6.03 -4.91
CA MET A 109 5.47 -4.63 -4.60
C MET A 109 6.42 -3.69 -5.35
N SER A 110 5.85 -2.76 -6.11
CA SER A 110 6.56 -1.66 -6.77
C SER A 110 6.06 -0.31 -6.25
N VAL A 111 6.97 0.59 -5.95
CA VAL A 111 6.63 1.92 -5.41
C VAL A 111 7.30 3.01 -6.23
N TYR A 112 6.50 3.93 -6.74
CA TYR A 112 6.93 5.07 -7.54
C TYR A 112 6.58 6.37 -6.81
N PHE A 113 7.61 7.11 -6.44
CA PHE A 113 7.44 8.43 -5.86
C PHE A 113 7.66 9.52 -6.89
N TYR A 114 6.90 10.61 -6.78
CA TYR A 114 7.11 11.79 -7.62
C TYR A 114 7.09 13.10 -6.82
N GLY A 115 7.68 14.13 -7.40
CA GLY A 115 7.75 15.48 -6.84
C GLY A 115 9.17 15.95 -6.58
N ASN A 116 9.31 17.07 -5.89
CA ASN A 116 10.63 17.58 -5.49
C ASN A 116 11.17 16.76 -4.29
N ILE A 117 12.03 15.79 -4.55
CA ILE A 117 12.46 14.79 -3.57
C ILE A 117 13.95 14.96 -3.29
N THR A 118 14.29 15.33 -2.05
CA THR A 118 15.68 15.42 -1.60
C THR A 118 16.29 14.04 -1.37
N GLU A 119 17.61 13.91 -1.40
CA GLU A 119 18.30 12.65 -1.13
C GLU A 119 17.96 12.09 0.26
N ARG A 120 17.82 12.95 1.26
CA ARG A 120 17.36 12.56 2.60
C ARG A 120 15.95 11.95 2.56
N SER A 121 15.03 12.56 1.81
CA SER A 121 13.67 12.03 1.63
C SER A 121 13.67 10.68 0.92
N LYS A 122 14.54 10.47 -0.08
CA LYS A 122 14.68 9.17 -0.74
C LYS A 122 15.15 8.07 0.22
N GLN A 123 16.12 8.38 1.09
CA GLN A 123 16.61 7.42 2.10
C GLN A 123 15.51 7.04 3.09
N ILE A 124 14.73 8.01 3.58
CA ILE A 124 13.60 7.78 4.48
C ILE A 124 12.54 6.93 3.78
N ALA A 125 12.18 7.26 2.52
CA ALA A 125 11.19 6.54 1.74
C ALA A 125 11.60 5.08 1.50
N LYS A 126 12.85 4.83 1.12
CA LYS A 126 13.36 3.46 0.96
C LYS A 126 13.21 2.65 2.26
N LYS A 127 13.61 3.21 3.40
CA LYS A 127 13.46 2.54 4.71
C LYS A 127 11.99 2.24 5.04
N LEU A 128 11.09 3.18 4.78
CA LEU A 128 9.64 2.99 4.96
C LEU A 128 9.13 1.82 4.11
N ILE A 129 9.51 1.77 2.82
CA ILE A 129 9.06 0.73 1.90
C ILE A 129 9.59 -0.64 2.30
N TYR A 130 10.85 -0.76 2.71
CA TYR A 130 11.40 -2.02 3.22
C TYR A 130 10.62 -2.53 4.43
N ASN A 131 10.26 -1.66 5.37
CA ASN A 131 9.45 -2.04 6.54
C ASN A 131 8.03 -2.45 6.12
N ASN A 132 7.41 -1.74 5.19
CA ASN A 132 6.08 -2.08 4.67
C ASN A 132 6.10 -3.43 3.93
N ALA A 133 7.14 -3.70 3.14
CA ALA A 133 7.29 -4.97 2.46
C ALA A 133 7.36 -6.15 3.44
N ILE A 134 8.08 -5.99 4.55
CA ILE A 134 8.10 -7.00 5.62
C ILE A 134 6.70 -7.19 6.20
N ASN A 135 5.98 -6.10 6.50
CA ASN A 135 4.63 -6.16 7.05
C ASN A 135 3.62 -6.81 6.09
N TYR A 136 3.74 -6.57 4.79
CA TYR A 136 2.86 -7.16 3.77
C TYR A 136 3.32 -8.54 3.28
N ASN A 137 4.42 -9.08 3.77
CA ASN A 137 5.07 -10.27 3.20
C ASN A 137 5.29 -10.10 1.69
N ALA A 138 5.81 -8.94 1.30
CA ALA A 138 6.03 -8.57 -0.08
C ALA A 138 7.50 -8.70 -0.49
N THR A 139 7.71 -9.02 -1.76
CA THR A 139 9.02 -8.86 -2.42
C THR A 139 9.01 -7.52 -3.14
N ILE A 140 9.99 -6.67 -2.84
CA ILE A 140 10.15 -5.40 -3.54
C ILE A 140 10.72 -5.67 -4.92
N GLU A 141 10.01 -5.22 -5.94
CA GLU A 141 10.49 -5.26 -7.33
C GLU A 141 11.16 -3.96 -7.72
N LYS A 142 10.50 -2.82 -7.43
CA LYS A 142 11.02 -1.49 -7.77
C LYS A 142 10.75 -0.46 -6.68
N ILE A 143 11.68 0.47 -6.52
CA ILE A 143 11.53 1.73 -5.78
C ILE A 143 12.16 2.83 -6.60
N ASP A 144 11.35 3.61 -7.30
CA ASP A 144 11.82 4.67 -8.18
C ASP A 144 11.31 6.05 -7.77
N PHE A 145 12.06 7.09 -8.15
CA PHE A 145 11.79 8.48 -7.82
C PHE A 145 11.82 9.34 -9.08
N PHE A 146 10.77 10.09 -9.30
CA PHE A 146 10.54 10.92 -10.48
C PHE A 146 10.30 12.38 -10.11
N ASN A 147 10.60 13.30 -11.01
CA ASN A 147 10.32 14.71 -10.78
C ASN A 147 8.83 15.01 -10.87
N ASN A 148 8.12 14.30 -11.74
CA ASN A 148 6.69 14.52 -11.96
C ASN A 148 5.96 13.23 -12.37
N ILE A 149 4.65 13.26 -12.24
CA ILE A 149 3.79 12.10 -12.53
C ILE A 149 3.82 11.64 -13.99
N ARG A 150 4.06 12.56 -14.95
CA ARG A 150 4.07 12.24 -16.39
C ARG A 150 5.21 11.29 -16.78
N GLU A 151 6.28 11.28 -15.99
CA GLU A 151 7.38 10.33 -16.20
C GLU A 151 6.95 8.91 -15.86
N ILE A 152 6.10 8.76 -14.83
CA ILE A 152 5.55 7.47 -14.40
C ILE A 152 4.51 6.95 -15.41
N GLU A 153 3.68 7.83 -15.98
CA GLU A 153 2.67 7.47 -17.00
C GLU A 153 3.26 6.80 -18.25
N LYS A 154 4.56 6.96 -18.50
CA LYS A 154 5.24 6.35 -19.66
C LYS A 154 5.73 4.93 -19.41
N ILE A 155 5.72 4.47 -18.17
CA ILE A 155 6.33 3.20 -17.76
C ILE A 155 5.36 2.21 -17.11
N ILE A 156 4.10 2.64 -16.90
CA ILE A 156 2.99 1.80 -16.42
C ILE A 156 2.01 1.54 -17.59
#